data_28e79e7aedffa4985bef8a5a59c0c056
#
_entry.id   28e79e7aedffa4985bef8a5a59c0c056
#
_cell.length_a   1.000
_cell.length_b   1.000
_cell.length_c   1.000
_cell.angle_alpha   90.00
_cell.angle_beta   90.00
_cell.angle_gamma   90.00
#
_symmetry.space_group_name_H-M   'P 1'
#
loop_
_entity.id
_entity.type
_entity.pdbx_description
1 polymer ?
#
loop_
_entity_poly.entity_id
_entity_poly.type
_entity_poly.pdbx_seq_one_letter_code
_entity_poly.pdbx_strand_id
1 'polypeptide(L)'
;MKPSHKTAIMVTRRWTETVYHELAERYDARLNLDDRELSAEDIIASCEGVTVLCPTTMDAIDAALIARLPDSVRLIAGFGAGTEHIDVAAALERQILVSNTPGAVTEDTADIAFALILAACRRLVHGDNHLRAGRWDGVRID
;
A
#
# COMPACT_ATOMS: atom_id res chain seq x y z
N MET A 1 -1.78 -36.14 -13.25
CA MET A 1 -1.71 -34.94 -12.39
C MET A 1 -1.83 -33.73 -13.32
N LYS A 2 -2.92 -32.95 -13.29
CA LYS A 2 -3.01 -31.72 -14.08
C LYS A 2 -1.91 -30.77 -13.56
N PRO A 3 -1.13 -30.09 -14.44
CA PRO A 3 -0.23 -29.06 -13.98
C PRO A 3 -1.06 -28.04 -13.22
N SER A 4 -0.70 -27.77 -11.96
CA SER A 4 -1.30 -26.70 -11.18
C SER A 4 -0.87 -25.38 -11.85
N HIS A 5 -1.75 -24.82 -12.69
CA HIS A 5 -1.53 -23.49 -13.22
C HIS A 5 -1.59 -22.52 -12.02
N LYS A 6 -0.44 -21.93 -11.71
CA LYS A 6 -0.39 -20.85 -10.73
C LYS A 6 -1.21 -19.67 -11.24
N THR A 7 -1.94 -19.02 -10.34
CA THR A 7 -2.68 -17.79 -10.66
C THR A 7 -1.68 -16.69 -11.04
N ALA A 8 -1.90 -16.04 -12.19
CA ALA A 8 -1.07 -14.93 -12.63
C ALA A 8 -1.45 -13.66 -11.85
N ILE A 9 -0.48 -13.02 -11.23
CA ILE A 9 -0.64 -11.79 -10.46
C ILE A 9 0.33 -10.71 -10.93
N MET A 10 -0.07 -9.43 -10.83
CA MET A 10 0.78 -8.26 -11.06
C MET A 10 0.88 -7.43 -9.77
N VAL A 11 2.10 -7.17 -9.32
CA VAL A 11 2.38 -6.35 -8.13
C VAL A 11 3.04 -5.05 -8.57
N THR A 12 2.37 -3.93 -8.32
CA THR A 12 2.74 -2.62 -8.89
C THR A 12 3.93 -1.95 -8.22
N ARG A 13 4.18 -2.25 -6.93
CA ARG A 13 5.24 -1.64 -6.14
C ARG A 13 6.07 -2.69 -5.42
N ARG A 14 7.26 -2.34 -4.98
CA ARG A 14 8.10 -3.26 -4.22
C ARG A 14 7.56 -3.45 -2.80
N TRP A 15 7.34 -4.71 -2.42
CA TRP A 15 7.01 -5.12 -1.06
C TRP A 15 8.24 -5.67 -0.34
N THR A 16 8.08 -6.22 0.86
CA THR A 16 9.21 -6.82 1.58
C THR A 16 9.72 -8.06 0.86
N GLU A 17 11.01 -8.34 1.00
CA GLU A 17 11.67 -9.47 0.33
C GLU A 17 11.04 -10.82 0.69
N THR A 18 10.65 -10.99 1.95
CA THR A 18 9.94 -12.19 2.43
C THR A 18 8.63 -12.42 1.66
N VAL A 19 7.84 -11.35 1.46
CA VAL A 19 6.57 -11.43 0.71
C VAL A 19 6.84 -11.74 -0.76
N TYR A 20 7.86 -11.16 -1.36
CA TYR A 20 8.22 -11.46 -2.74
C TYR A 20 8.57 -12.92 -2.97
N HIS A 21 9.35 -13.52 -2.09
CA HIS A 21 9.65 -14.95 -2.16
C HIS A 21 8.38 -15.80 -2.08
N GLU A 22 7.49 -15.47 -1.16
CA GLU A 22 6.22 -16.19 -0.99
C GLU A 22 5.32 -16.05 -2.23
N LEU A 23 5.23 -14.84 -2.80
CA LEU A 23 4.45 -14.60 -4.01
C LEU A 23 5.01 -15.35 -5.22
N ALA A 24 6.33 -15.35 -5.41
CA ALA A 24 6.98 -16.07 -6.50
C ALA A 24 6.83 -17.60 -6.38
N GLU A 25 6.82 -18.13 -5.16
CA GLU A 25 6.60 -19.55 -4.91
C GLU A 25 5.16 -19.99 -5.18
N ARG A 26 4.18 -19.18 -4.80
CA ARG A 26 2.74 -19.55 -4.85
C ARG A 26 2.05 -19.18 -6.14
N TYR A 27 2.50 -18.10 -6.79
CA TYR A 27 1.82 -17.47 -7.93
C TYR A 27 2.75 -17.37 -9.13
N ASP A 28 2.17 -17.15 -10.31
CA ASP A 28 2.88 -16.66 -11.49
C ASP A 28 2.95 -15.12 -11.36
N ALA A 29 3.96 -14.66 -10.61
CA ALA A 29 4.03 -13.29 -10.14
C ALA A 29 4.87 -12.40 -11.04
N ARG A 30 4.27 -11.36 -11.60
CA ARG A 30 4.95 -10.23 -12.23
C ARG A 30 5.24 -9.18 -11.16
N LEU A 31 6.51 -9.03 -10.80
CA LEU A 31 6.97 -8.20 -9.70
C LEU A 31 7.70 -6.98 -10.24
N ASN A 32 7.40 -5.79 -9.71
CA ASN A 32 8.13 -4.57 -9.98
C ASN A 32 9.36 -4.48 -9.04
N LEU A 33 10.44 -5.17 -9.41
CA LEU A 33 11.64 -5.30 -8.56
C LEU A 33 12.38 -3.98 -8.39
N ASP A 34 12.37 -3.11 -9.41
CA ASP A 34 13.05 -1.82 -9.39
C ASP A 34 12.26 -0.74 -8.64
N ASP A 35 11.07 -1.06 -8.14
CA ASP A 35 10.14 -0.14 -7.49
C ASP A 35 9.86 1.14 -8.29
N ARG A 36 9.88 1.02 -9.61
CA ARG A 36 9.58 2.13 -10.51
C ARG A 36 8.11 2.52 -10.38
N GLU A 37 7.82 3.79 -10.33
CA GLU A 37 6.44 4.27 -10.46
C GLU A 37 5.92 3.90 -11.85
N LEU A 38 4.79 3.18 -11.89
CA LEU A 38 4.16 2.72 -13.11
C LEU A 38 3.10 3.73 -13.56
N SER A 39 3.11 4.07 -14.84
CA SER A 39 2.01 4.81 -15.44
C SER A 39 0.77 3.93 -15.59
N ALA A 40 -0.39 4.53 -15.85
CA ALA A 40 -1.62 3.78 -16.14
C ALA A 40 -1.41 2.82 -17.32
N GLU A 41 -0.71 3.25 -18.36
CA GLU A 41 -0.36 2.44 -19.53
C GLU A 41 0.53 1.25 -19.15
N ASP A 42 1.53 1.46 -18.30
CA ASP A 42 2.41 0.39 -17.82
C ASP A 42 1.61 -0.67 -17.02
N ILE A 43 0.71 -0.21 -16.14
CA ILE A 43 -0.15 -1.11 -15.34
C ILE A 43 -1.04 -1.94 -16.25
N ILE A 44 -1.74 -1.30 -17.20
CA ILE A 44 -2.63 -1.97 -18.14
C ILE A 44 -1.87 -3.02 -18.95
N ALA A 45 -0.73 -2.62 -19.55
CA ALA A 45 0.10 -3.53 -20.34
C ALA A 45 0.64 -4.72 -19.51
N SER A 46 1.00 -4.46 -18.26
CA SER A 46 1.48 -5.51 -17.34
C SER A 46 0.38 -6.46 -16.89
N CYS A 47 -0.90 -6.09 -17.03
CA CYS A 47 -2.06 -6.91 -16.68
C CYS A 47 -2.50 -7.88 -17.77
N GLU A 48 -1.87 -7.91 -18.95
CA GLU A 48 -2.22 -8.87 -20.00
C GLU A 48 -2.07 -10.32 -19.52
N GLY A 49 -3.19 -11.07 -19.51
CA GLY A 49 -3.24 -12.44 -19.01
C GLY A 49 -3.12 -12.59 -17.48
N VAL A 50 -3.14 -11.49 -16.74
CA VAL A 50 -3.12 -11.47 -15.27
C VAL A 50 -4.54 -11.60 -14.72
N THR A 51 -4.69 -12.35 -13.63
CA THR A 51 -5.97 -12.53 -12.94
C THR A 51 -6.14 -11.57 -11.77
N VAL A 52 -5.04 -11.22 -11.08
CA VAL A 52 -5.08 -10.36 -9.89
C VAL A 52 -4.10 -9.19 -10.05
N LEU A 53 -4.62 -7.98 -9.96
CA LEU A 53 -3.82 -6.76 -9.83
C LEU A 53 -3.64 -6.44 -8.34
N CYS A 54 -2.40 -6.27 -7.90
CA CYS A 54 -2.03 -5.97 -6.51
C CYS A 54 -1.41 -4.56 -6.43
N PRO A 55 -2.23 -3.49 -6.37
CA PRO A 55 -1.76 -2.13 -6.22
C PRO A 55 -1.49 -1.77 -4.76
N THR A 56 -0.77 -0.67 -4.55
CA THR A 56 -0.61 -0.01 -3.26
C THR A 56 -1.42 1.29 -3.22
N THR A 57 -1.47 1.93 -2.06
CA THR A 57 -2.12 3.24 -1.90
C THR A 57 -1.46 4.38 -2.69
N MET A 58 -0.30 4.13 -3.30
CA MET A 58 0.42 5.08 -4.15
C MET A 58 -0.04 5.04 -5.61
N ASP A 59 -0.79 4.01 -6.01
CA ASP A 59 -1.24 3.81 -7.38
C ASP A 59 -2.66 4.35 -7.55
N ALA A 60 -2.89 5.20 -8.54
CA ALA A 60 -4.24 5.68 -8.86
C ALA A 60 -4.95 4.67 -9.77
N ILE A 61 -5.82 3.86 -9.20
CA ILE A 61 -6.64 2.85 -9.91
C ILE A 61 -8.02 3.45 -10.15
N ASP A 62 -8.07 4.46 -11.00
CA ASP A 62 -9.29 5.21 -11.31
C ASP A 62 -10.19 4.49 -12.33
N ALA A 63 -11.38 5.06 -12.58
CA ALA A 63 -12.35 4.53 -13.52
C ALA A 63 -11.78 4.40 -14.95
N ALA A 64 -10.92 5.34 -15.36
CA ALA A 64 -10.34 5.35 -16.70
C ALA A 64 -9.35 4.21 -16.90
N LEU A 65 -8.53 3.93 -15.89
CA LEU A 65 -7.63 2.78 -15.86
C LEU A 65 -8.42 1.48 -15.81
N ILE A 66 -9.38 1.38 -14.89
CA ILE A 66 -10.21 0.17 -14.72
C ILE A 66 -10.95 -0.17 -16.01
N ALA A 67 -11.51 0.81 -16.71
CA ALA A 67 -12.21 0.60 -18.00
C ALA A 67 -11.32 -0.08 -19.05
N ARG A 68 -10.00 0.10 -18.98
CA ARG A 68 -9.01 -0.41 -19.94
C ARG A 68 -8.27 -1.67 -19.46
N LEU A 69 -8.49 -2.13 -18.22
CA LEU A 69 -7.90 -3.38 -17.77
C LEU A 69 -8.32 -4.55 -18.65
N PRO A 70 -7.44 -5.51 -18.94
CA PRO A 70 -7.80 -6.74 -19.65
C PRO A 70 -8.93 -7.52 -18.94
N ASP A 71 -9.77 -8.21 -19.73
CA ASP A 71 -10.88 -9.01 -19.18
C ASP A 71 -10.43 -10.20 -18.33
N SER A 72 -9.14 -10.53 -18.36
CA SER A 72 -8.54 -11.54 -17.49
C SER A 72 -8.49 -11.12 -16.03
N VAL A 73 -8.47 -9.81 -15.74
CA VAL A 73 -8.40 -9.27 -14.36
C VAL A 73 -9.76 -9.48 -13.68
N ARG A 74 -9.75 -10.20 -12.56
CA ARG A 74 -10.94 -10.54 -11.78
C ARG A 74 -10.91 -10.01 -10.35
N LEU A 75 -9.74 -9.60 -9.87
CA LEU A 75 -9.54 -9.09 -8.52
C LEU A 75 -8.51 -7.97 -8.53
N ILE A 76 -8.83 -6.88 -7.84
CA ILE A 76 -7.88 -5.87 -7.39
C ILE A 76 -7.65 -6.09 -5.90
N ALA A 77 -6.45 -6.59 -5.55
CA ALA A 77 -6.05 -6.86 -4.18
C ALA A 77 -5.22 -5.70 -3.65
N GLY A 78 -5.88 -4.67 -3.10
CA GLY A 78 -5.23 -3.45 -2.62
C GLY A 78 -4.38 -3.69 -1.37
N PHE A 79 -3.12 -3.28 -1.43
CA PHE A 79 -2.23 -3.22 -0.27
C PHE A 79 -2.44 -1.88 0.45
N GLY A 80 -3.43 -1.86 1.34
CA GLY A 80 -3.80 -0.66 2.11
C GLY A 80 -5.07 -0.90 2.93
N ALA A 81 -5.21 -0.19 4.05
CA ALA A 81 -6.40 -0.28 4.90
C ALA A 81 -7.61 0.41 4.25
N GLY A 82 -7.37 1.50 3.51
CA GLY A 82 -8.40 2.22 2.76
C GLY A 82 -8.44 1.81 1.27
N THR A 83 -9.47 2.27 0.57
CA THR A 83 -9.69 2.01 -0.86
C THR A 83 -9.83 3.31 -1.67
N GLU A 84 -9.45 4.45 -1.12
CA GLU A 84 -9.64 5.79 -1.72
C GLU A 84 -8.90 5.95 -3.05
N HIS A 85 -7.87 5.15 -3.27
CA HIS A 85 -7.06 5.12 -4.49
C HIS A 85 -7.63 4.20 -5.58
N ILE A 86 -8.75 3.48 -5.29
CA ILE A 86 -9.40 2.54 -6.21
C ILE A 86 -10.85 2.99 -6.45
N ASP A 87 -11.25 3.17 -7.69
CA ASP A 87 -12.66 3.37 -8.02
C ASP A 87 -13.42 2.05 -7.91
N VAL A 88 -13.93 1.79 -6.71
CA VAL A 88 -14.66 0.55 -6.39
C VAL A 88 -15.94 0.42 -7.21
N ALA A 89 -16.61 1.53 -7.54
CA ALA A 89 -17.83 1.51 -8.34
C ALA A 89 -17.53 1.05 -9.77
N ALA A 90 -16.51 1.62 -10.40
CA ALA A 90 -16.08 1.21 -11.73
C ALA A 90 -15.59 -0.26 -11.77
N ALA A 91 -14.90 -0.71 -10.72
CA ALA A 91 -14.49 -2.11 -10.60
C ALA A 91 -15.70 -3.06 -10.54
N LEU A 92 -16.72 -2.69 -9.73
CA LEU A 92 -17.94 -3.48 -9.58
C LEU A 92 -18.74 -3.57 -10.89
N GLU A 93 -18.85 -2.47 -11.64
CA GLU A 93 -19.49 -2.46 -12.97
C GLU A 93 -18.85 -3.44 -13.94
N ARG A 94 -17.53 -3.60 -13.85
CA ARG A 94 -16.75 -4.58 -14.62
C ARG A 94 -16.70 -5.97 -13.99
N GLN A 95 -17.43 -6.21 -12.89
CA GLN A 95 -17.41 -7.47 -12.15
C GLN A 95 -15.99 -7.85 -11.65
N ILE A 96 -15.16 -6.84 -11.37
CA ILE A 96 -13.86 -7.01 -10.74
C ILE A 96 -14.05 -6.86 -9.22
N LEU A 97 -13.65 -7.88 -8.47
CA LEU A 97 -13.67 -7.82 -7.00
C LEU A 97 -12.58 -6.86 -6.51
N VAL A 98 -12.85 -6.21 -5.37
CA VAL A 98 -11.85 -5.38 -4.68
C VAL A 98 -11.68 -5.91 -3.26
N SER A 99 -10.44 -6.07 -2.82
CA SER A 99 -10.10 -6.38 -1.44
C SER A 99 -9.05 -5.39 -0.91
N ASN A 100 -9.04 -5.21 0.41
CA ASN A 100 -8.11 -4.36 1.13
C ASN A 100 -7.63 -5.05 2.41
N THR A 101 -6.78 -4.39 3.20
CA THR A 101 -6.22 -4.90 4.46
C THR A 101 -6.73 -4.10 5.66
N PRO A 102 -8.03 -4.19 6.02
CA PRO A 102 -8.60 -3.41 7.11
C PRO A 102 -7.96 -3.82 8.44
N GLY A 103 -7.73 -2.83 9.32
CA GLY A 103 -7.16 -3.06 10.64
C GLY A 103 -5.64 -3.25 10.69
N ALA A 104 -4.96 -3.44 9.55
CA ALA A 104 -3.53 -3.76 9.53
C ALA A 104 -2.62 -2.71 10.19
N VAL A 105 -3.03 -1.44 10.19
CA VAL A 105 -2.24 -0.32 10.74
C VAL A 105 -2.96 0.44 11.85
N THR A 106 -4.07 -0.08 12.37
CA THR A 106 -4.94 0.65 13.31
C THR A 106 -4.23 0.97 14.61
N GLU A 107 -3.62 -0.01 15.26
CA GLU A 107 -2.94 0.15 16.55
C GLU A 107 -1.72 1.08 16.42
N ASP A 108 -0.86 0.85 15.43
CA ASP A 108 0.34 1.67 15.19
C ASP A 108 -0.04 3.13 14.89
N THR A 109 -1.13 3.34 14.13
CA THR A 109 -1.63 4.69 13.83
C THR A 109 -2.19 5.36 15.08
N ALA A 110 -2.90 4.62 15.94
CA ALA A 110 -3.41 5.14 17.20
C ALA A 110 -2.26 5.51 18.14
N ASP A 111 -1.25 4.67 18.28
CA ASP A 111 -0.09 4.90 19.12
C ASP A 111 0.67 6.17 18.70
N ILE A 112 0.95 6.34 17.41
CA ILE A 112 1.63 7.54 16.95
C ILE A 112 0.77 8.80 17.13
N ALA A 113 -0.55 8.70 16.96
CA ALA A 113 -1.46 9.82 17.21
C ALA A 113 -1.40 10.25 18.69
N PHE A 114 -1.45 9.30 19.64
CA PHE A 114 -1.29 9.58 21.05
C PHE A 114 0.08 10.15 21.39
N ALA A 115 1.15 9.57 20.83
CA ALA A 115 2.51 10.08 21.02
C ALA A 115 2.64 11.55 20.56
N LEU A 116 2.06 11.91 19.42
CA LEU A 116 2.08 13.27 18.92
C LEU A 116 1.27 14.24 19.79
N ILE A 117 0.10 13.81 20.29
CA ILE A 117 -0.71 14.61 21.22
C ILE A 117 0.10 14.91 22.50
N LEU A 118 0.70 13.88 23.12
CA LEU A 118 1.51 14.03 24.32
C LEU A 118 2.75 14.89 24.07
N ALA A 119 3.43 14.68 22.95
CA ALA A 119 4.59 15.47 22.55
C ALA A 119 4.26 16.97 22.37
N ALA A 120 3.11 17.25 21.76
CA ALA A 120 2.63 18.62 21.59
C ALA A 120 2.25 19.26 22.95
N CYS A 121 1.44 18.59 23.74
CA CYS A 121 0.97 19.08 25.05
C CYS A 121 2.14 19.32 26.03
N ARG A 122 3.18 18.50 25.97
CA ARG A 122 4.34 18.59 26.86
C ARG A 122 5.53 19.33 26.23
N ARG A 123 5.38 19.91 25.04
CA ARG A 123 6.42 20.63 24.32
C ARG A 123 7.73 19.82 24.20
N LEU A 124 7.61 18.50 23.97
CA LEU A 124 8.72 17.56 24.05
C LEU A 124 9.85 17.93 23.09
N VAL A 125 9.55 18.22 21.83
CA VAL A 125 10.53 18.63 20.82
C VAL A 125 11.26 19.92 21.21
N HIS A 126 10.54 20.87 21.82
CA HIS A 126 11.16 22.10 22.33
C HIS A 126 12.14 21.81 23.46
N GLY A 127 11.75 20.95 24.43
CA GLY A 127 12.59 20.52 25.54
C GLY A 127 13.85 19.79 25.06
N ASP A 128 13.72 18.86 24.12
CA ASP A 128 14.84 18.13 23.54
C ASP A 128 15.83 19.08 22.84
N ASN A 129 15.33 19.96 21.99
CA ASN A 129 16.17 20.96 21.31
C ASN A 129 16.88 21.91 22.28
N HIS A 130 16.20 22.31 23.37
CA HIS A 130 16.77 23.16 24.41
C HIS A 130 17.93 22.48 25.13
N LEU A 131 17.71 21.22 25.50
CA LEU A 131 18.73 20.39 26.16
C LEU A 131 19.95 20.16 25.25
N ARG A 132 19.72 19.74 24.00
CA ARG A 132 20.81 19.49 23.03
C ARG A 132 21.62 20.74 22.71
N ALA A 133 21.00 21.91 22.76
CA ALA A 133 21.69 23.18 22.60
C ALA A 133 22.49 23.62 23.84
N GLY A 134 22.60 22.79 24.88
CA GLY A 134 23.31 23.11 26.11
C GLY A 134 22.66 24.22 26.93
N ARG A 135 21.38 24.51 26.72
CA ARG A 135 20.67 25.61 27.39
C ARG A 135 19.90 25.19 28.64
N TRP A 136 20.13 23.98 29.10
CA TRP A 136 19.51 23.49 30.32
C TRP A 136 20.14 24.18 31.55
N ASP A 137 19.36 25.01 32.24
CA ASP A 137 19.77 25.79 33.43
C ASP A 137 19.03 25.35 34.71
N GLY A 138 18.50 24.14 34.70
CA GLY A 138 17.78 23.54 35.82
C GLY A 138 16.28 23.68 35.76
N VAL A 139 15.59 23.21 36.79
CA VAL A 139 14.13 23.30 36.95
C VAL A 139 13.78 24.67 37.53
N ARG A 140 12.96 25.46 36.80
CA ARG A 140 12.33 26.67 37.33
C ARG A 140 10.88 26.36 37.71
N ILE A 141 10.45 26.85 38.84
CA ILE A 141 9.05 26.81 39.29
C ILE A 141 8.52 28.23 39.05
N ASP A 142 7.79 28.40 37.96
CA ASP A 142 7.12 29.66 37.59
C ASP A 142 5.67 29.64 38.03
#